data_ccc52fb71d5444bf7cc3e2906bb1ff61
#
_entry.id   ccc52fb71d5444bf7cc3e2906bb1ff61
#
_cell.length_a   1.000
_cell.length_b   1.000
_cell.length_c   1.000
_cell.angle_alpha   90.00
_cell.angle_beta   90.00
_cell.angle_gamma   90.00
#
_symmetry.space_group_name_H-M   'P 1'
#
loop_
_entity.id
_entity.type
_entity.pdbx_description
1 polymer ?
#
loop_
_entity_poly.entity_id
_entity_poly.type
_entity_poly.pdbx_seq_one_letter_code
_entity_poly.pdbx_strand_id
1 'polypeptide(L)'
;MQKLTDPRRPTQAKVNDHNRTHVPYRNWCPHCVQAKGKDLDHRKSAEEERGLNEFSFDYCFPGNEFGFKLTVLVGRERASGMTMATVVPMKGSMGKFTVDKVLHFMTECGSQCGDVIIKTDQEPAIEYLMKDIVEARGNDKGCQTIVEESPVKSKSSNGIVERAVQTIEG
;
A
#
# COMPACT_ATOMS: atom_id res chain seq x y z
N MET A 1 37.78 12.12 -17.79
CA MET A 1 36.57 12.86 -17.35
C MET A 1 35.98 13.57 -18.53
N GLN A 2 34.85 13.11 -19.11
CA GLN A 2 34.14 13.88 -20.12
C GLN A 2 33.40 15.02 -19.42
N LYS A 3 33.78 16.27 -19.78
CA LYS A 3 33.02 17.45 -19.38
C LYS A 3 31.63 17.34 -20.01
N LEU A 4 30.57 17.20 -19.18
CA LEU A 4 29.19 17.40 -19.64
C LEU A 4 29.09 18.81 -20.24
N THR A 5 28.81 18.89 -21.53
CA THR A 5 28.59 20.15 -22.22
C THR A 5 27.28 20.72 -21.66
N ASP A 6 27.34 21.90 -21.08
CA ASP A 6 26.18 22.61 -20.56
C ASP A 6 25.16 22.79 -21.71
N PRO A 7 23.91 22.27 -21.54
CA PRO A 7 22.94 22.36 -22.63
C PRO A 7 22.66 23.83 -22.93
N ARG A 8 22.92 24.25 -24.16
CA ARG A 8 22.64 25.61 -24.60
C ARG A 8 21.19 25.97 -24.34
N ARG A 9 20.95 27.00 -23.56
CA ARG A 9 19.60 27.49 -23.27
C ARG A 9 18.89 27.78 -24.61
N PRO A 10 17.64 27.32 -24.77
CA PRO A 10 16.88 27.56 -25.97
C PRO A 10 16.62 29.07 -26.14
N THR A 11 16.50 29.54 -27.39
CA THR A 11 16.08 30.91 -27.66
C THR A 11 14.65 31.14 -27.19
N GLN A 12 14.29 32.38 -26.83
CA GLN A 12 12.94 32.72 -26.36
C GLN A 12 11.87 32.34 -27.38
N ALA A 13 12.14 32.47 -28.67
CA ALA A 13 11.22 32.06 -29.74
C ALA A 13 10.91 30.54 -29.67
N LYS A 14 11.94 29.70 -29.46
CA LYS A 14 11.75 28.23 -29.29
C LYS A 14 11.00 27.88 -28.04
N VAL A 15 11.20 28.63 -26.94
CA VAL A 15 10.44 28.45 -25.71
C VAL A 15 8.97 28.77 -25.93
N ASN A 16 8.67 29.90 -26.55
CA ASN A 16 7.30 30.34 -26.81
C ASN A 16 6.57 29.40 -27.77
N ASP A 17 7.22 28.88 -28.80
CA ASP A 17 6.64 27.92 -29.72
C ASP A 17 6.36 26.57 -29.01
N HIS A 18 7.33 26.08 -28.25
CA HIS A 18 7.14 24.84 -27.49
C HIS A 18 6.04 24.93 -26.42
N ASN A 19 5.88 26.07 -25.76
CA ASN A 19 4.85 26.28 -24.73
C ASN A 19 3.41 26.24 -25.27
N ARG A 20 3.24 26.30 -26.60
CA ARG A 20 1.91 26.19 -27.21
C ARG A 20 1.36 24.77 -27.24
N THR A 21 2.21 23.77 -27.40
CA THR A 21 1.81 22.38 -27.60
C THR A 21 2.55 21.37 -26.71
N HIS A 22 3.71 21.76 -26.16
CA HIS A 22 4.67 20.90 -25.46
C HIS A 22 5.14 19.66 -26.26
N VAL A 23 5.00 19.70 -27.59
CA VAL A 23 5.41 18.64 -28.51
C VAL A 23 6.48 19.18 -29.47
N PRO A 24 7.58 18.41 -29.69
CA PRO A 24 8.00 17.20 -28.99
C PRO A 24 8.54 17.47 -27.58
N TYR A 25 8.68 16.42 -26.76
CA TYR A 25 9.30 16.51 -25.43
C TYR A 25 10.62 17.27 -25.44
N ARG A 26 10.78 18.15 -24.44
CA ARG A 26 12.03 18.91 -24.25
C ARG A 26 12.49 18.80 -22.78
N ASN A 27 13.74 18.40 -22.58
CA ASN A 27 14.34 18.23 -21.25
C ASN A 27 14.57 19.56 -20.49
N TRP A 28 14.51 20.68 -21.19
CA TRP A 28 14.58 22.01 -20.58
C TRP A 28 13.21 22.59 -20.20
N CYS A 29 12.12 21.97 -20.63
CA CYS A 29 10.78 22.43 -20.31
C CYS A 29 10.32 21.82 -18.97
N PRO A 30 10.03 22.62 -17.95
CA PRO A 30 9.62 22.08 -16.64
C PRO A 30 8.33 21.26 -16.72
N HIS A 31 7.37 21.67 -17.53
CA HIS A 31 6.11 20.92 -17.71
C HIS A 31 6.34 19.56 -18.38
N CYS A 32 7.19 19.50 -19.40
CA CYS A 32 7.53 18.23 -20.04
C CYS A 32 8.30 17.30 -19.10
N VAL A 33 9.22 17.84 -18.30
CA VAL A 33 9.99 17.07 -17.32
C VAL A 33 9.05 16.55 -16.24
N GLN A 34 8.15 17.39 -15.72
CA GLN A 34 7.17 16.98 -14.71
C GLN A 34 6.19 15.93 -15.24
N ALA A 35 5.72 16.07 -16.48
CA ALA A 35 4.81 15.10 -17.11
C ALA A 35 5.46 13.74 -17.41
N LYS A 36 6.78 13.69 -17.63
CA LYS A 36 7.56 12.45 -17.82
C LYS A 36 8.33 12.02 -16.57
N GLY A 37 8.29 12.83 -15.52
CA GLY A 37 8.91 12.48 -14.24
C GLY A 37 8.32 11.16 -13.77
N LYS A 38 9.12 10.08 -13.77
CA LYS A 38 8.81 8.89 -13.02
C LYS A 38 9.02 9.24 -11.56
N ASP A 39 8.17 8.72 -10.71
CA ASP A 39 8.45 8.70 -9.28
C ASP A 39 9.87 8.15 -9.06
N LEU A 40 10.59 8.76 -8.13
CA LEU A 40 11.93 8.30 -7.79
C LEU A 40 11.86 6.79 -7.51
N ASP A 41 12.80 6.04 -8.11
CA ASP A 41 12.91 4.61 -7.82
C ASP A 41 12.92 4.40 -6.31
N HIS A 42 12.03 3.52 -5.84
CA HIS A 42 11.95 3.17 -4.42
C HIS A 42 13.29 2.60 -3.99
N ARG A 43 14.14 3.47 -3.44
CA ARG A 43 15.33 3.00 -2.74
C ARG A 43 14.81 2.24 -1.52
N LYS A 44 15.33 1.02 -1.30
CA LYS A 44 15.17 0.34 -0.02
C LYS A 44 15.70 1.32 1.03
N SER A 45 14.80 1.98 1.76
CA SER A 45 15.18 2.65 2.99
C SER A 45 15.73 1.57 3.91
N ALA A 46 16.80 1.87 4.66
CA ALA A 46 17.20 0.99 5.75
C ALA A 46 15.94 0.70 6.57
N GLU A 47 15.62 -0.58 6.72
CA GLU A 47 14.46 -0.98 7.52
C GLU A 47 14.73 -0.48 8.93
N GLU A 48 14.02 0.55 9.35
CA GLU A 48 13.94 0.91 10.75
C GLU A 48 13.18 -0.24 11.42
N GLU A 49 13.88 -1.08 12.17
CA GLU A 49 13.27 -2.03 13.07
C GLU A 49 12.49 -1.24 14.12
N ARG A 50 11.22 -1.03 13.88
CA ARG A 50 10.34 -0.33 14.83
C ARG A 50 10.06 -1.13 16.10
N GLY A 51 10.54 -2.38 16.16
CA GLY A 51 10.36 -3.28 17.31
C GLY A 51 8.91 -3.72 17.54
N LEU A 52 7.97 -3.29 16.70
CA LEU A 52 6.56 -3.65 16.76
C LEU A 52 6.20 -4.53 15.57
N ASN A 53 5.32 -5.51 15.79
CA ASN A 53 4.80 -6.33 14.71
C ASN A 53 3.90 -5.48 13.80
N GLU A 54 4.19 -5.55 12.50
CA GLU A 54 3.50 -4.77 11.48
C GLU A 54 2.68 -5.70 10.59
N PHE A 55 1.38 -5.44 10.52
CA PHE A 55 0.42 -6.16 9.69
C PHE A 55 -0.09 -5.26 8.58
N SER A 56 -0.25 -5.82 7.39
CA SER A 56 -0.89 -5.13 6.26
C SER A 56 -2.07 -5.95 5.77
N PHE A 57 -3.19 -5.29 5.48
CA PHE A 57 -4.41 -5.92 4.99
C PHE A 57 -4.89 -5.27 3.71
N ASP A 58 -5.43 -6.10 2.80
CA ASP A 58 -6.01 -5.66 1.54
C ASP A 58 -7.08 -6.67 1.06
N TYR A 59 -7.98 -6.23 0.17
CA TYR A 59 -8.96 -7.11 -0.46
C TYR A 59 -8.56 -7.44 -1.89
N CYS A 60 -8.69 -8.72 -2.27
CA CYS A 60 -8.61 -9.13 -3.65
C CYS A 60 -9.90 -9.82 -4.11
N PHE A 61 -10.06 -9.91 -5.42
CA PHE A 61 -11.29 -10.40 -6.05
C PHE A 61 -10.98 -11.45 -7.10
N PRO A 62 -10.38 -12.58 -6.72
CA PRO A 62 -10.15 -13.65 -7.67
C PRO A 62 -11.49 -14.07 -8.29
N GLY A 63 -11.52 -14.14 -9.60
CA GLY A 63 -12.70 -14.50 -10.39
C GLY A 63 -12.41 -15.66 -11.32
N ASN A 64 -13.46 -16.27 -11.85
CA ASN A 64 -13.37 -17.27 -12.89
C ASN A 64 -13.90 -16.73 -14.24
N GLU A 65 -13.70 -17.50 -15.29
CA GLU A 65 -14.19 -17.18 -16.64
C GLU A 65 -15.72 -17.01 -16.73
N PHE A 66 -16.47 -17.50 -15.74
CA PHE A 66 -17.92 -17.41 -15.68
C PHE A 66 -18.43 -16.15 -14.96
N GLY A 67 -17.54 -15.23 -14.57
CA GLY A 67 -17.90 -13.96 -13.95
C GLY A 67 -18.17 -14.02 -12.45
N PHE A 68 -17.98 -15.15 -11.79
CA PHE A 68 -18.04 -15.25 -10.33
C PHE A 68 -16.76 -14.65 -9.73
N LYS A 69 -16.95 -13.74 -8.77
CA LYS A 69 -15.86 -13.14 -8.00
C LYS A 69 -16.02 -13.45 -6.54
N LEU A 70 -14.94 -13.91 -5.93
CA LEU A 70 -14.85 -14.07 -4.49
C LEU A 70 -14.28 -12.80 -3.88
N THR A 71 -14.79 -12.39 -2.73
CA THR A 71 -14.14 -11.36 -1.93
C THR A 71 -13.21 -12.06 -0.95
N VAL A 72 -11.92 -11.84 -1.08
CA VAL A 72 -10.89 -12.45 -0.23
C VAL A 72 -10.18 -11.33 0.53
N LEU A 73 -10.16 -11.44 1.86
CA LEU A 73 -9.29 -10.61 2.70
C LEU A 73 -7.92 -11.28 2.78
N VAL A 74 -6.90 -10.54 2.39
CA VAL A 74 -5.49 -10.94 2.49
C VAL A 74 -4.85 -10.14 3.60
N GLY A 75 -4.12 -10.82 4.48
CA GLY A 75 -3.33 -10.19 5.53
C GLY A 75 -1.90 -10.70 5.48
N ARG A 76 -0.93 -9.85 5.73
CA ARG A 76 0.49 -10.23 5.80
C ARG A 76 1.17 -9.58 6.98
N GLU A 77 1.89 -10.39 7.75
CA GLU A 77 2.82 -9.93 8.77
C GLU A 77 4.19 -9.66 8.13
N ARG A 78 4.81 -8.53 8.48
CA ARG A 78 6.01 -8.02 7.81
C ARG A 78 7.27 -8.81 8.13
N ALA A 79 7.51 -9.11 9.40
CA ALA A 79 8.77 -9.69 9.85
C ALA A 79 8.90 -11.17 9.47
N SER A 80 7.87 -11.98 9.75
CA SER A 80 7.86 -13.41 9.41
C SER A 80 7.49 -13.68 7.96
N GLY A 81 6.78 -12.73 7.33
CA GLY A 81 6.19 -12.92 6.01
C GLY A 81 4.98 -13.86 6.02
N MET A 82 4.47 -14.25 7.19
CA MET A 82 3.24 -15.03 7.29
C MET A 82 2.09 -14.31 6.60
N THR A 83 1.30 -15.08 5.85
CA THR A 83 0.20 -14.55 5.05
C THR A 83 -1.06 -15.34 5.34
N MET A 84 -2.17 -14.63 5.59
CA MET A 84 -3.51 -15.20 5.63
C MET A 84 -4.28 -14.82 4.36
N ALA A 85 -5.17 -15.71 3.93
CA ALA A 85 -6.18 -15.42 2.94
C ALA A 85 -7.50 -16.06 3.39
N THR A 86 -8.55 -15.28 3.47
CA THR A 86 -9.87 -15.79 3.87
C THR A 86 -10.96 -15.24 2.99
N VAL A 87 -11.86 -16.11 2.52
CA VAL A 87 -13.05 -15.68 1.78
C VAL A 87 -14.01 -15.04 2.78
N VAL A 88 -14.47 -13.85 2.45
CA VAL A 88 -15.45 -13.11 3.24
C VAL A 88 -16.71 -12.85 2.42
N PRO A 89 -17.89 -12.80 3.04
CA PRO A 89 -19.14 -12.60 2.31
C PRO A 89 -19.19 -11.26 1.58
N MET A 90 -18.61 -10.23 2.16
CA MET A 90 -18.48 -8.89 1.59
C MET A 90 -17.33 -8.13 2.24
N LYS A 91 -16.94 -7.00 1.65
CA LYS A 91 -15.98 -6.08 2.26
C LYS A 91 -16.52 -5.49 3.57
N GLY A 92 -15.62 -5.21 4.50
CA GLY A 92 -15.92 -4.63 5.80
C GLY A 92 -16.19 -5.67 6.88
N SER A 93 -16.76 -5.21 7.98
CA SER A 93 -16.98 -6.00 9.18
C SER A 93 -18.44 -6.47 9.28
N MET A 94 -18.91 -7.29 8.36
CA MET A 94 -20.21 -7.91 8.52
C MET A 94 -20.13 -9.10 9.46
N GLY A 95 -20.46 -8.86 10.74
CA GLY A 95 -20.39 -9.85 11.82
C GLY A 95 -18.98 -10.09 12.34
N LYS A 96 -18.87 -10.95 13.35
CA LYS A 96 -17.60 -11.22 14.05
C LYS A 96 -16.62 -12.07 13.24
N PHE A 97 -17.08 -12.77 12.20
CA PHE A 97 -16.27 -13.78 11.48
C PHE A 97 -14.95 -13.21 10.96
N THR A 98 -14.99 -12.08 10.25
CA THR A 98 -13.79 -11.48 9.64
C THR A 98 -12.84 -10.98 10.73
N VAL A 99 -13.38 -10.34 11.77
CA VAL A 99 -12.61 -9.87 12.92
C VAL A 99 -11.93 -11.05 13.64
N ASP A 100 -12.68 -12.12 13.94
CA ASP A 100 -12.15 -13.31 14.61
C ASP A 100 -11.03 -13.96 13.79
N LYS A 101 -11.15 -14.02 12.45
CA LYS A 101 -10.10 -14.53 11.56
C LYS A 101 -8.83 -13.70 11.62
N VAL A 102 -8.96 -12.37 11.62
CA VAL A 102 -7.81 -11.47 11.73
C VAL A 102 -7.14 -11.62 13.11
N LEU A 103 -7.90 -11.64 14.18
CA LEU A 103 -7.38 -11.81 15.54
C LEU A 103 -6.67 -13.16 15.70
N HIS A 104 -7.22 -14.22 15.11
CA HIS A 104 -6.59 -15.54 15.12
C HIS A 104 -5.25 -15.51 14.39
N PHE A 105 -5.20 -14.92 13.20
CA PHE A 105 -3.96 -14.74 12.44
C PHE A 105 -2.92 -13.94 13.22
N MET A 106 -3.32 -12.83 13.86
CA MET A 106 -2.41 -12.05 14.71
C MET A 106 -1.88 -12.87 15.88
N THR A 107 -2.71 -13.75 16.45
CA THR A 107 -2.31 -14.67 17.51
C THR A 107 -1.30 -15.70 17.02
N GLU A 108 -1.50 -16.27 15.83
CA GLU A 108 -0.54 -17.21 15.19
C GLU A 108 0.81 -16.55 14.91
N CYS A 109 0.81 -15.24 14.59
CA CYS A 109 2.02 -14.44 14.45
C CYS A 109 2.66 -14.01 15.80
N GLY A 110 2.13 -14.50 16.93
CA GLY A 110 2.64 -14.15 18.25
C GLY A 110 2.21 -12.77 18.77
N SER A 111 1.21 -12.14 18.13
CA SER A 111 0.72 -10.79 18.47
C SER A 111 -0.63 -10.80 19.20
N GLN A 112 -0.89 -11.83 20.00
CA GLN A 112 -2.09 -11.89 20.84
C GLN A 112 -2.17 -10.71 21.82
N CYS A 113 -1.03 -10.41 22.46
CA CYS A 113 -0.82 -9.23 23.30
C CYS A 113 0.39 -8.45 22.77
N GLY A 114 0.52 -7.22 23.19
CA GLY A 114 1.57 -6.31 22.72
C GLY A 114 1.05 -5.31 21.70
N ASP A 115 1.83 -4.25 21.55
CA ASP A 115 1.49 -3.18 20.61
C ASP A 115 1.78 -3.64 19.19
N VAL A 116 0.89 -3.30 18.27
CA VAL A 116 1.01 -3.66 16.85
C VAL A 116 0.72 -2.46 15.97
N ILE A 117 1.30 -2.47 14.79
CA ILE A 117 0.99 -1.52 13.72
C ILE A 117 0.17 -2.25 12.66
N ILE A 118 -0.96 -1.68 12.25
CA ILE A 118 -1.73 -2.19 11.12
C ILE A 118 -1.69 -1.13 10.01
N LYS A 119 -1.18 -1.52 8.84
CA LYS A 119 -1.16 -0.69 7.65
C LYS A 119 -2.29 -1.07 6.72
N THR A 120 -3.03 -0.07 6.28
CA THR A 120 -4.14 -0.23 5.33
C THR A 120 -4.09 0.88 4.29
N ASP A 121 -4.80 0.67 3.18
CA ASP A 121 -5.14 1.76 2.31
C ASP A 121 -6.36 2.54 2.85
N GLN A 122 -6.71 3.65 2.20
CA GLN A 122 -7.83 4.51 2.60
C GLN A 122 -9.17 4.00 2.05
N GLU A 123 -9.37 2.70 1.95
CA GLU A 123 -10.64 2.14 1.55
C GLU A 123 -11.62 2.12 2.75
N PRO A 124 -12.81 2.75 2.65
CA PRO A 124 -13.75 2.83 3.77
C PRO A 124 -14.12 1.47 4.39
N ALA A 125 -14.18 0.42 3.56
CA ALA A 125 -14.51 -0.91 4.03
C ALA A 125 -13.42 -1.50 4.94
N ILE A 126 -12.15 -1.24 4.64
CA ILE A 126 -11.03 -1.64 5.50
C ILE A 126 -11.00 -0.80 6.77
N GLU A 127 -11.28 0.50 6.67
CA GLU A 127 -11.35 1.36 7.86
C GLU A 127 -12.39 0.87 8.89
N TYR A 128 -13.58 0.44 8.43
CA TYR A 128 -14.60 -0.14 9.33
C TYR A 128 -14.09 -1.42 9.97
N LEU A 129 -13.47 -2.31 9.20
CA LEU A 129 -12.88 -3.55 9.73
C LEU A 129 -11.79 -3.24 10.78
N MET A 130 -10.95 -2.23 10.53
CA MET A 130 -9.91 -1.84 11.48
C MET A 130 -10.48 -1.31 12.79
N LYS A 131 -11.54 -0.51 12.76
CA LYS A 131 -12.23 -0.04 13.97
C LYS A 131 -12.71 -1.20 14.84
N ASP A 132 -13.33 -2.20 14.22
CA ASP A 132 -13.82 -3.38 14.92
C ASP A 132 -12.67 -4.25 15.48
N ILE A 133 -11.55 -4.36 14.77
CA ILE A 133 -10.35 -5.06 15.25
C ILE A 133 -9.75 -4.33 16.46
N VAL A 134 -9.63 -2.99 16.39
CA VAL A 134 -9.13 -2.17 17.50
C VAL A 134 -10.02 -2.34 18.73
N GLU A 135 -11.36 -2.31 18.55
CA GLU A 135 -12.32 -2.53 19.62
C GLU A 135 -12.21 -3.93 20.22
N ALA A 136 -12.11 -4.96 19.37
CA ALA A 136 -12.02 -6.34 19.78
C ALA A 136 -10.70 -6.70 20.50
N ARG A 137 -9.58 -6.07 20.12
CA ARG A 137 -8.29 -6.21 20.83
C ARG A 137 -8.29 -5.50 22.19
N GLY A 138 -9.14 -4.47 22.33
CA GLY A 138 -9.12 -3.60 23.50
C GLY A 138 -7.95 -2.62 23.50
N ASN A 139 -8.02 -1.65 24.43
CA ASN A 139 -6.96 -0.68 24.66
C ASN A 139 -6.30 -0.91 26.02
N ASP A 140 -6.22 -2.14 26.47
CA ASP A 140 -5.57 -2.45 27.73
C ASP A 140 -4.07 -2.14 27.64
N LYS A 141 -3.45 -1.83 28.76
CA LYS A 141 -2.03 -1.51 28.82
C LYS A 141 -1.21 -2.66 28.22
N GLY A 142 -0.48 -2.37 27.14
CA GLY A 142 0.37 -3.34 26.46
C GLY A 142 -0.33 -4.12 25.34
N CYS A 143 -1.48 -3.65 24.85
CA CYS A 143 -2.18 -4.23 23.68
C CYS A 143 -2.68 -3.13 22.72
N GLN A 144 -1.92 -2.07 22.52
CA GLN A 144 -2.34 -0.98 21.62
C GLN A 144 -2.28 -1.43 20.15
N THR A 145 -3.29 -1.04 19.40
CA THR A 145 -3.33 -1.22 17.94
C THR A 145 -3.22 0.15 17.27
N ILE A 146 -2.10 0.39 16.61
CA ILE A 146 -1.82 1.63 15.88
C ILE A 146 -2.21 1.41 14.43
N VAL A 147 -3.24 2.11 13.95
CA VAL A 147 -3.64 2.05 12.54
C VAL A 147 -2.91 3.15 11.78
N GLU A 148 -2.09 2.77 10.81
CA GLU A 148 -1.40 3.69 9.88
C GLU A 148 -2.06 3.58 8.51
N GLU A 149 -2.62 4.69 8.04
CA GLU A 149 -3.17 4.79 6.69
C GLU A 149 -2.07 5.15 5.68
N SER A 150 -2.06 4.46 4.55
CA SER A 150 -1.14 4.79 3.46
C SER A 150 -1.47 6.16 2.88
N PRO A 151 -0.47 7.01 2.57
CA PRO A 151 -0.73 8.28 1.92
C PRO A 151 -1.49 8.10 0.60
N VAL A 152 -2.40 9.05 0.29
CA VAL A 152 -3.18 9.03 -0.95
C VAL A 152 -2.24 8.90 -2.16
N LYS A 153 -2.49 7.91 -3.03
CA LYS A 153 -1.68 7.60 -4.24
C LYS A 153 -0.28 7.04 -3.97
N SER A 154 0.07 6.66 -2.75
CA SER A 154 1.34 5.99 -2.47
C SER A 154 1.18 4.47 -2.64
N LYS A 155 1.40 3.97 -3.86
CA LYS A 155 1.41 2.52 -4.14
C LYS A 155 2.50 1.75 -3.38
N SER A 156 3.53 2.44 -2.89
CA SER A 156 4.65 1.80 -2.19
C SER A 156 4.38 1.43 -0.75
N SER A 157 3.44 2.10 -0.10
CA SER A 157 3.15 1.90 1.33
C SER A 157 2.53 0.54 1.62
N ASN A 158 1.79 -0.04 0.66
CA ASN A 158 1.11 -1.33 0.77
C ASN A 158 1.76 -2.45 -0.07
N GLY A 159 2.94 -2.22 -0.61
CA GLY A 159 3.63 -3.16 -1.52
C GLY A 159 3.87 -4.56 -0.94
N ILE A 160 3.85 -4.70 0.39
CA ILE A 160 4.01 -6.00 1.06
C ILE A 160 2.75 -6.86 0.86
N VAL A 161 1.56 -6.31 1.11
CA VAL A 161 0.30 -7.03 0.93
C VAL A 161 -0.07 -7.15 -0.54
N GLU A 162 0.24 -6.15 -1.38
CA GLU A 162 0.04 -6.23 -2.83
C GLU A 162 0.75 -7.44 -3.45
N ARG A 163 1.98 -7.74 -3.02
CA ARG A 163 2.70 -8.95 -3.45
C ARG A 163 2.02 -10.24 -2.97
N ALA A 164 1.46 -10.23 -1.77
CA ALA A 164 0.72 -11.37 -1.26
C ALA A 164 -0.56 -11.59 -2.08
N VAL A 165 -1.28 -10.52 -2.42
CA VAL A 165 -2.45 -10.55 -3.32
C VAL A 165 -2.07 -11.15 -4.68
N GLN A 166 -1.00 -10.65 -5.31
CA GLN A 166 -0.52 -11.18 -6.59
C GLN A 166 -0.20 -12.68 -6.53
N THR A 167 0.32 -13.16 -5.40
CA THR A 167 0.61 -14.59 -5.22
C THR A 167 -0.67 -15.43 -5.09
N ILE A 168 -1.75 -14.84 -4.60
CA ILE A 168 -3.05 -15.53 -4.43
C ILE A 168 -3.85 -15.52 -5.73
N GLU A 169 -3.76 -14.45 -6.50
CA GLU A 169 -4.47 -14.31 -7.78
C GLU A 169 -3.80 -15.10 -8.92
N GLY A 170 -2.52 -15.46 -8.81
CA GLY A 170 -1.74 -16.25 -9.77
C GLY A 170 -1.00 -15.41 -10.76
#